data_d124c5c6ac9cc889d5f75076eadd7d94
#
_entry.id   d124c5c6ac9cc889d5f75076eadd7d94
#
_cell.length_a   1.000
_cell.length_b   1.000
_cell.length_c   1.000
_cell.angle_alpha   90.00
_cell.angle_beta   90.00
_cell.angle_gamma   90.00
#
_symmetry.space_group_name_H-M   'P 1'
#
loop_
_entity.id
_entity.type
_entity.pdbx_description
1 polymer ?
#
loop_
_entity_poly.entity_id
_entity_poly.type
_entity_poly.pdbx_seq_one_letter_code
_entity_poly.pdbx_strand_id
1 'polypeptide(L)'
;MTVRPRLAVGQGIDVHAFSDDPARRLVLGGVDLTGEGVGGLAGHSDADVVAHAISDAVLGAAGLGDLGRHMPDTDPQWRDADSLDLLRQVVSLAADAGWVAVNADCTVVAERPRLAPHVDRMAELLAGALGAPVNVKATRAEGLGALGRAEGIACTAVVLLSGDDGTAARGPGDGEVR
;
A
#
# COMPACT_ATOMS: atom_id res chain seq x y z
N MET A 1 -3.91 27.03 24.35
CA MET A 1 -3.60 25.59 24.36
C MET A 1 -3.18 25.22 22.96
N THR A 2 -1.95 24.72 22.76
CA THR A 2 -1.47 24.27 21.45
C THR A 2 -2.06 22.89 21.20
N VAL A 3 -2.99 22.78 20.29
CA VAL A 3 -3.52 21.47 19.84
C VAL A 3 -2.36 20.75 19.13
N ARG A 4 -1.97 19.58 19.60
CA ARG A 4 -0.98 18.75 18.91
C ARG A 4 -1.70 17.95 17.85
N PRO A 5 -1.22 17.93 16.59
CA PRO A 5 -1.83 17.09 15.57
C PRO A 5 -1.75 15.61 16.00
N ARG A 6 -2.84 14.89 15.84
CA ARG A 6 -2.84 13.43 15.99
C ARG A 6 -2.12 12.83 14.79
N LEU A 7 -0.96 12.24 15.00
CA LEU A 7 -0.15 11.62 13.95
C LEU A 7 0.04 10.13 14.25
N ALA A 8 0.01 9.31 13.23
CA ALA A 8 0.33 7.89 13.32
C ALA A 8 1.24 7.47 12.18
N VAL A 9 2.21 6.63 12.49
CA VAL A 9 3.11 6.01 11.52
C VAL A 9 2.76 4.53 11.42
N GLY A 10 2.60 4.04 10.21
CA GLY A 10 2.46 2.62 9.92
C GLY A 10 3.58 2.12 9.03
N GLN A 11 3.91 0.86 9.20
CA GLN A 11 4.82 0.12 8.34
C GLN A 11 4.08 -1.06 7.73
N GLY A 12 4.30 -1.30 6.44
CA GLY A 12 3.85 -2.50 5.74
C GLY A 12 5.02 -3.18 5.05
N ILE A 13 4.89 -4.47 4.90
CA ILE A 13 5.84 -5.31 4.17
C ILE A 13 5.07 -6.35 3.39
N ASP A 14 5.41 -6.55 2.13
CA ASP A 14 4.83 -7.61 1.31
C ASP A 14 5.90 -8.29 0.46
N VAL A 15 5.73 -9.58 0.25
CA VAL A 15 6.69 -10.42 -0.49
C VAL A 15 5.92 -11.46 -1.31
N HIS A 16 6.13 -11.47 -2.62
CA HIS A 16 5.55 -12.45 -3.51
C HIS A 16 6.62 -13.17 -4.33
N ALA A 17 6.48 -14.47 -4.46
CA ALA A 17 7.28 -15.26 -5.40
C ALA A 17 6.84 -15.01 -6.84
N PHE A 18 7.71 -15.22 -7.82
CA PHE A 18 7.29 -15.30 -9.22
C PHE A 18 6.37 -16.50 -9.44
N SER A 19 5.36 -16.31 -10.28
CA SER A 19 4.40 -17.33 -10.64
C SER A 19 4.99 -18.30 -11.68
N ASP A 20 4.64 -19.57 -11.57
CA ASP A 20 4.91 -20.58 -12.61
C ASP A 20 3.97 -20.46 -13.82
N ASP A 21 2.88 -19.67 -13.70
CA ASP A 21 1.95 -19.41 -14.81
C ASP A 21 2.54 -18.35 -15.75
N PRO A 22 2.88 -18.71 -16.99
CA PRO A 22 3.45 -17.77 -17.96
C PRO A 22 2.47 -16.69 -18.42
N ALA A 23 1.17 -16.89 -18.20
CA ALA A 23 0.13 -15.91 -18.53
C ALA A 23 -0.08 -14.87 -17.42
N ARG A 24 0.53 -15.08 -16.24
CA ARG A 24 0.40 -14.15 -15.13
C ARG A 24 1.07 -12.83 -15.44
N ARG A 25 0.30 -11.74 -15.34
CA ARG A 25 0.81 -10.38 -15.53
C ARG A 25 1.73 -9.99 -14.38
N LEU A 26 2.73 -9.16 -14.66
CA LEU A 26 3.53 -8.48 -13.66
C LEU A 26 3.01 -7.06 -13.48
N VAL A 27 2.44 -6.77 -12.32
CA VAL A 27 1.99 -5.42 -11.94
C VAL A 27 2.76 -4.97 -10.71
N LEU A 28 3.35 -3.78 -10.74
CA LEU A 28 4.06 -3.18 -9.60
C LEU A 28 3.74 -1.69 -9.52
N GLY A 29 3.22 -1.24 -8.38
CA GLY A 29 2.78 0.13 -8.18
C GLY A 29 1.74 0.58 -9.21
N GLY A 30 0.87 -0.34 -9.65
CA GLY A 30 -0.13 -0.12 -10.69
C GLY A 30 0.42 -0.07 -12.12
N VAL A 31 1.73 -0.26 -12.31
CA VAL A 31 2.35 -0.29 -13.65
C VAL A 31 2.41 -1.72 -14.15
N ASP A 32 1.89 -1.96 -15.35
CA ASP A 32 2.03 -3.24 -16.04
C ASP A 32 3.44 -3.37 -16.62
N LEU A 33 4.22 -4.29 -16.09
CA LEU A 33 5.59 -4.63 -16.50
C LEU A 33 5.65 -5.99 -17.19
N THR A 34 4.52 -6.48 -17.69
CA THR A 34 4.45 -7.76 -18.42
C THR A 34 5.36 -7.69 -19.65
N GLY A 35 6.26 -8.66 -19.79
CA GLY A 35 7.22 -8.69 -20.90
C GLY A 35 8.60 -8.09 -20.60
N GLU A 36 8.83 -7.55 -19.40
CA GLU A 36 10.13 -7.01 -18.96
C GLU A 36 11.16 -8.13 -18.58
N GLY A 37 10.98 -9.33 -19.12
CA GLY A 37 11.94 -10.44 -19.01
C GLY A 37 11.81 -11.28 -17.73
N VAL A 38 10.71 -11.13 -17.01
CA VAL A 38 10.33 -11.97 -15.85
C VAL A 38 8.83 -12.27 -15.90
N GLY A 39 8.40 -13.31 -15.17
CA GLY A 39 6.99 -13.64 -14.98
C GLY A 39 6.26 -12.69 -14.03
N GLY A 40 4.94 -12.82 -13.96
CA GLY A 40 4.13 -12.15 -12.95
C GLY A 40 4.33 -12.73 -11.55
N LEU A 41 3.84 -12.03 -10.54
CA LEU A 41 3.90 -12.50 -9.16
C LEU A 41 2.74 -13.43 -8.82
N ALA A 42 3.01 -14.44 -8.01
CA ALA A 42 2.00 -15.36 -7.50
C ALA A 42 1.19 -14.69 -6.39
N GLY A 43 -0.13 -14.77 -6.46
CA GLY A 43 -1.03 -14.21 -5.46
C GLY A 43 -2.48 -14.28 -5.91
N HIS A 44 -3.41 -13.92 -5.01
CA HIS A 44 -4.85 -14.01 -5.25
C HIS A 44 -5.37 -12.84 -6.10
N SER A 45 -4.95 -11.61 -5.80
CA SER A 45 -5.19 -10.39 -6.60
C SER A 45 -4.21 -10.32 -7.78
N ASP A 46 -3.92 -9.14 -8.32
CA ASP A 46 -2.84 -8.93 -9.27
C ASP A 46 -1.43 -9.06 -8.64
N ALA A 47 -1.36 -9.27 -7.31
CA ALA A 47 -0.14 -9.44 -6.52
C ALA A 47 0.85 -8.27 -6.58
N ASP A 48 0.33 -7.03 -6.65
CA ASP A 48 1.15 -5.81 -6.60
C ASP A 48 1.72 -5.60 -5.18
N VAL A 49 2.94 -6.06 -4.94
CA VAL A 49 3.61 -5.97 -3.64
C VAL A 49 3.77 -4.52 -3.14
N VAL A 50 3.77 -3.53 -4.05
CA VAL A 50 3.94 -2.13 -3.67
C VAL A 50 2.65 -1.57 -3.11
N ALA A 51 1.54 -1.80 -3.80
CA ALA A 51 0.22 -1.38 -3.36
C ALA A 51 -0.19 -2.10 -2.06
N HIS A 52 0.14 -3.40 -1.93
CA HIS A 52 -0.12 -4.18 -0.71
C HIS A 52 0.67 -3.67 0.49
N ALA A 53 1.98 -3.43 0.33
CA ALA A 53 2.81 -2.90 1.41
C ALA A 53 2.31 -1.52 1.89
N ILE A 54 1.89 -0.63 0.97
CA ILE A 54 1.30 0.66 1.34
C ILE A 54 -0.05 0.46 2.04
N SER A 55 -0.90 -0.46 1.57
CA SER A 55 -2.19 -0.78 2.19
C SER A 55 -2.03 -1.25 3.63
N ASP A 56 -1.10 -2.17 3.88
CA ASP A 56 -0.79 -2.65 5.23
C ASP A 56 -0.23 -1.53 6.13
N ALA A 57 0.60 -0.65 5.57
CA ALA A 57 1.10 0.51 6.31
C ALA A 57 -0.03 1.46 6.73
N VAL A 58 -1.02 1.72 5.85
CA VAL A 58 -2.21 2.54 6.16
C VAL A 58 -3.05 1.88 7.24
N LEU A 59 -3.39 0.59 7.08
CA LEU A 59 -4.20 -0.15 8.05
C LEU A 59 -3.52 -0.22 9.42
N GLY A 60 -2.22 -0.50 9.45
CA GLY A 60 -1.43 -0.54 10.68
C GLY A 60 -1.40 0.82 11.39
N ALA A 61 -1.16 1.94 10.66
CA ALA A 61 -1.19 3.28 11.22
C ALA A 61 -2.56 3.66 11.79
N ALA A 62 -3.63 3.25 11.11
CA ALA A 62 -5.01 3.51 11.54
C ALA A 62 -5.48 2.60 12.68
N GLY A 63 -4.70 1.56 13.05
CA GLY A 63 -5.08 0.57 14.07
C GLY A 63 -6.15 -0.41 13.60
N LEU A 64 -6.27 -0.64 12.28
CA LEU A 64 -7.31 -1.46 11.66
C LEU A 64 -6.85 -2.90 11.35
N GLY A 65 -5.61 -3.26 11.67
CA GLY A 65 -5.03 -4.57 11.39
C GLY A 65 -4.25 -4.61 10.08
N ASP A 66 -4.50 -5.60 9.25
CA ASP A 66 -3.80 -5.87 8.00
C ASP A 66 -4.76 -6.12 6.83
N LEU A 67 -4.20 -6.19 5.61
CA LEU A 67 -4.96 -6.39 4.38
C LEU A 67 -5.73 -7.71 4.38
N GLY A 68 -5.11 -8.79 4.86
CA GLY A 68 -5.74 -10.11 4.92
C GLY A 68 -6.99 -10.17 5.77
N ARG A 69 -7.10 -9.32 6.79
CA ARG A 69 -8.30 -9.18 7.62
C ARG A 69 -9.48 -8.58 6.87
N HIS A 70 -9.24 -7.64 5.97
CA HIS A 70 -10.28 -6.91 5.25
C HIS A 70 -10.58 -7.52 3.88
N MET A 71 -9.58 -8.12 3.25
CA MET A 71 -9.60 -8.64 1.88
C MET A 71 -8.94 -10.02 1.85
N PRO A 72 -9.56 -11.03 2.52
CA PRO A 72 -8.96 -12.36 2.64
C PRO A 72 -8.82 -13.04 1.27
N ASP A 73 -7.72 -13.72 1.05
CA ASP A 73 -7.42 -14.50 -0.15
C ASP A 73 -8.36 -15.70 -0.37
N THR A 74 -9.12 -16.05 0.66
CA THR A 74 -10.17 -17.08 0.58
C THR A 74 -11.48 -16.59 -0.03
N ASP A 75 -11.65 -15.27 -0.17
CA ASP A 75 -12.87 -14.69 -0.74
C ASP A 75 -12.72 -14.50 -2.26
N PRO A 76 -13.55 -15.18 -3.07
CA PRO A 76 -13.48 -15.11 -4.53
C PRO A 76 -13.65 -13.70 -5.12
N GLN A 77 -14.25 -12.75 -4.37
CA GLN A 77 -14.46 -11.40 -4.86
C GLN A 77 -13.15 -10.64 -5.11
N TRP A 78 -12.05 -11.04 -4.43
CA TRP A 78 -10.75 -10.39 -4.55
C TRP A 78 -9.83 -11.06 -5.57
N ARG A 79 -10.31 -12.12 -6.23
CA ARG A 79 -9.53 -12.80 -7.27
C ARG A 79 -9.28 -11.86 -8.43
N ASP A 80 -8.00 -11.74 -8.80
CA ASP A 80 -7.52 -10.87 -9.88
C ASP A 80 -7.91 -9.38 -9.71
N ALA A 81 -8.25 -8.97 -8.47
CA ALA A 81 -8.56 -7.57 -8.16
C ALA A 81 -7.36 -6.68 -8.44
N ASP A 82 -7.62 -5.47 -8.92
CA ASP A 82 -6.64 -4.40 -9.09
C ASP A 82 -6.22 -3.89 -7.71
N SER A 83 -4.93 -4.00 -7.37
CA SER A 83 -4.43 -3.62 -6.04
C SER A 83 -4.47 -2.10 -5.78
N LEU A 84 -4.54 -1.25 -6.81
CA LEU A 84 -4.83 0.16 -6.60
C LEU A 84 -6.27 0.39 -6.14
N ASP A 85 -7.23 -0.42 -6.61
CA ASP A 85 -8.60 -0.36 -6.11
C ASP A 85 -8.70 -0.88 -4.68
N LEU A 86 -7.92 -1.91 -4.31
CA LEU A 86 -7.80 -2.37 -2.94
C LEU A 86 -7.22 -1.26 -2.04
N LEU A 87 -6.16 -0.56 -2.49
CA LEU A 87 -5.59 0.58 -1.77
C LEU A 87 -6.61 1.72 -1.56
N ARG A 88 -7.42 2.04 -2.58
CA ARG A 88 -8.50 3.04 -2.44
C ARG A 88 -9.52 2.66 -1.37
N GLN A 89 -9.88 1.38 -1.30
CA GLN A 89 -10.79 0.87 -0.26
C GLN A 89 -10.16 0.98 1.13
N VAL A 90 -8.87 0.64 1.27
CA VAL A 90 -8.11 0.79 2.51
C VAL A 90 -8.06 2.25 2.96
N VAL A 91 -7.83 3.18 2.03
CA VAL A 91 -7.86 4.62 2.32
C VAL A 91 -9.25 5.07 2.81
N SER A 92 -10.33 4.53 2.21
CA SER A 92 -11.69 4.80 2.69
C SER A 92 -11.92 4.29 4.11
N LEU A 93 -11.46 3.07 4.43
CA LEU A 93 -11.54 2.52 5.79
C LEU A 93 -10.77 3.38 6.80
N ALA A 94 -9.59 3.86 6.44
CA ALA A 94 -8.82 4.77 7.29
C ALA A 94 -9.53 6.12 7.48
N ALA A 95 -10.16 6.66 6.44
CA ALA A 95 -10.94 7.90 6.50
C ALA A 95 -12.16 7.75 7.42
N ASP A 96 -12.89 6.64 7.36
CA ASP A 96 -14.01 6.32 8.26
C ASP A 96 -13.56 6.23 9.73
N ALA A 97 -12.30 5.84 9.97
CA ALA A 97 -11.67 5.83 11.28
C ALA A 97 -11.07 7.20 11.69
N GLY A 98 -11.28 8.24 10.89
CA GLY A 98 -10.82 9.61 11.17
C GLY A 98 -9.34 9.85 10.85
N TRP A 99 -8.77 9.13 9.88
CA TRP A 99 -7.39 9.26 9.45
C TRP A 99 -7.29 9.67 7.99
N VAL A 100 -6.29 10.52 7.69
CA VAL A 100 -5.97 10.97 6.33
C VAL A 100 -4.49 10.76 6.08
N ALA A 101 -4.13 10.24 4.91
CA ALA A 101 -2.73 10.07 4.53
C ALA A 101 -2.04 11.43 4.33
N VAL A 102 -0.81 11.54 4.84
CA VAL A 102 0.06 12.71 4.66
C VAL A 102 1.09 12.42 3.57
N ASN A 103 1.75 11.26 3.64
CA ASN A 103 2.66 10.76 2.62
C ASN A 103 2.94 9.28 2.81
N ALA A 104 3.50 8.65 1.79
CA ALA A 104 4.11 7.32 1.86
C ALA A 104 5.52 7.33 1.26
N ASP A 105 6.38 6.48 1.79
CA ASP A 105 7.70 6.16 1.25
C ASP A 105 7.87 4.66 1.20
N CYS A 106 8.23 4.10 0.04
CA CYS A 106 8.40 2.67 -0.11
C CYS A 106 9.71 2.32 -0.84
N THR A 107 10.19 1.12 -0.58
CA THR A 107 11.38 0.56 -1.20
C THR A 107 11.07 -0.84 -1.72
N VAL A 108 11.21 -1.00 -3.02
CA VAL A 108 11.06 -2.30 -3.70
C VAL A 108 12.42 -2.98 -3.77
N VAL A 109 12.50 -4.24 -3.37
CA VAL A 109 13.68 -5.10 -3.50
C VAL A 109 13.45 -6.09 -4.61
N ALA A 110 14.16 -5.92 -5.74
CA ALA A 110 14.01 -6.76 -6.92
C ALA A 110 15.34 -6.88 -7.68
N GLU A 111 15.75 -8.10 -7.99
CA GLU A 111 16.88 -8.31 -8.92
C GLU A 111 16.46 -8.02 -10.36
N ARG A 112 15.22 -8.33 -10.70
CA ARG A 112 14.56 -8.13 -12.00
C ARG A 112 13.07 -7.86 -11.78
N PRO A 113 12.42 -7.11 -12.71
CA PRO A 113 13.00 -6.34 -13.83
C PRO A 113 13.74 -5.09 -13.34
N ARG A 114 14.32 -4.29 -14.26
CA ARG A 114 14.93 -3.01 -13.94
C ARG A 114 13.84 -1.97 -13.68
N LEU A 115 13.65 -1.56 -12.44
CA LEU A 115 12.54 -0.68 -12.03
C LEU A 115 12.79 0.81 -12.25
N ALA A 116 14.04 1.25 -12.37
CA ALA A 116 14.39 2.66 -12.48
C ALA A 116 13.60 3.47 -13.54
N PRO A 117 13.23 2.93 -14.71
CA PRO A 117 12.42 3.67 -15.68
C PRO A 117 10.96 3.85 -15.29
N HIS A 118 10.47 3.11 -14.28
CA HIS A 118 9.05 2.98 -13.94
C HIS A 118 8.67 3.63 -12.61
N VAL A 119 9.65 3.96 -11.75
CA VAL A 119 9.40 4.43 -10.37
C VAL A 119 8.57 5.71 -10.32
N ASP A 120 8.79 6.65 -11.24
CA ASP A 120 8.03 7.90 -11.28
C ASP A 120 6.55 7.63 -11.61
N ARG A 121 6.30 6.71 -12.57
CA ARG A 121 4.92 6.33 -12.92
C ARG A 121 4.23 5.55 -11.82
N MET A 122 4.95 4.65 -11.13
CA MET A 122 4.44 3.97 -9.93
C MET A 122 4.05 5.00 -8.87
N ALA A 123 4.93 5.97 -8.57
CA ALA A 123 4.66 7.01 -7.59
C ALA A 123 3.41 7.83 -7.91
N GLU A 124 3.21 8.22 -9.19
CA GLU A 124 2.01 8.93 -9.64
C GLU A 124 0.73 8.12 -9.41
N LEU A 125 0.71 6.85 -9.82
CA LEU A 125 -0.47 5.98 -9.72
C LEU A 125 -0.82 5.69 -8.25
N LEU A 126 0.19 5.38 -7.44
CA LEU A 126 0.03 5.13 -6.01
C LEU A 126 -0.42 6.40 -5.28
N ALA A 127 0.13 7.57 -5.62
CA ALA A 127 -0.30 8.84 -5.05
C ALA A 127 -1.77 9.16 -5.38
N GLY A 128 -2.21 8.84 -6.62
CA GLY A 128 -3.61 8.96 -7.02
C GLY A 128 -4.55 8.02 -6.25
N ALA A 129 -4.08 6.82 -5.88
CA ALA A 129 -4.86 5.87 -5.09
C ALA A 129 -4.85 6.22 -3.58
N LEU A 130 -3.70 6.64 -3.05
CA LEU A 130 -3.52 7.00 -1.63
C LEU A 130 -4.15 8.36 -1.29
N GLY A 131 -4.26 9.27 -2.27
CA GLY A 131 -4.69 10.66 -2.03
C GLY A 131 -3.62 11.54 -1.38
N ALA A 132 -2.34 11.12 -1.40
CA ALA A 132 -1.20 11.81 -0.80
C ALA A 132 0.08 11.52 -1.59
N PRO A 133 1.15 12.33 -1.45
CA PRO A 133 2.43 12.06 -2.11
C PRO A 133 3.00 10.68 -1.76
N VAL A 134 3.48 9.97 -2.77
CA VAL A 134 4.19 8.69 -2.62
C VAL A 134 5.57 8.80 -3.24
N ASN A 135 6.59 8.36 -2.51
CA ASN A 135 7.93 8.16 -3.05
C ASN A 135 8.21 6.67 -3.21
N VAL A 136 8.71 6.28 -4.38
CA VAL A 136 9.09 4.89 -4.69
C VAL A 136 10.58 4.81 -4.97
N LYS A 137 11.27 3.95 -4.23
CA LYS A 137 12.68 3.60 -4.44
C LYS A 137 12.80 2.14 -4.80
N ALA A 138 13.81 1.80 -5.55
CA ALA A 138 14.14 0.42 -5.87
C ALA A 138 15.59 0.11 -5.49
N THR A 139 15.82 -1.09 -4.99
CA THR A 139 17.13 -1.63 -4.68
C THR A 139 17.22 -3.10 -5.08
N ARG A 140 18.43 -3.65 -5.04
CA ARG A 140 18.69 -5.06 -5.30
C ARG A 140 19.09 -5.76 -4.01
N ALA A 141 18.90 -7.08 -3.96
CA ALA A 141 19.38 -7.91 -2.86
C ALA A 141 20.83 -8.36 -3.05
N GLU A 142 21.52 -7.91 -4.14
CA GLU A 142 22.92 -8.17 -4.43
C GLU A 142 23.29 -9.66 -4.40
N GLY A 143 22.41 -10.51 -4.92
CA GLY A 143 22.60 -11.96 -4.96
C GLY A 143 22.31 -12.69 -3.64
N LEU A 144 21.90 -11.99 -2.58
CA LEU A 144 21.66 -12.59 -1.26
C LEU A 144 20.25 -13.15 -1.13
N GLY A 145 20.15 -14.37 -0.63
CA GLY A 145 18.89 -15.05 -0.30
C GLY A 145 18.00 -15.32 -1.52
N ALA A 146 16.71 -15.55 -1.27
CA ALA A 146 15.72 -15.83 -2.30
C ALA A 146 15.52 -14.64 -3.26
N LEU A 147 15.46 -13.41 -2.74
CA LEU A 147 15.34 -12.22 -3.56
C LEU A 147 16.56 -12.03 -4.47
N GLY A 148 17.78 -12.28 -3.95
CA GLY A 148 19.01 -12.20 -4.73
C GLY A 148 19.13 -13.29 -5.80
N ARG A 149 18.43 -14.42 -5.65
CA ARG A 149 18.32 -15.45 -6.70
C ARG A 149 17.17 -15.17 -7.67
N ALA A 150 16.51 -14.00 -7.55
CA ALA A 150 15.36 -13.62 -8.36
C ALA A 150 14.19 -14.62 -8.26
N GLU A 151 13.89 -15.12 -7.05
CA GLU A 151 12.74 -16.01 -6.81
C GLU A 151 11.43 -15.25 -6.57
N GLY A 152 11.51 -13.92 -6.36
CA GLY A 152 10.37 -13.06 -6.10
C GLY A 152 10.77 -11.61 -5.93
N ILE A 153 9.81 -10.79 -5.51
CA ILE A 153 9.95 -9.35 -5.25
C ILE A 153 9.40 -9.07 -3.85
N ALA A 154 10.03 -8.15 -3.13
CA ALA A 154 9.56 -7.63 -1.85
C ALA A 154 9.39 -6.11 -1.89
N CYS A 155 8.47 -5.60 -1.10
CA CYS A 155 8.33 -4.17 -0.84
C CYS A 155 8.19 -3.91 0.66
N THR A 156 8.79 -2.84 1.12
CA THR A 156 8.53 -2.26 2.43
C THR A 156 8.02 -0.84 2.25
N ALA A 157 7.01 -0.45 3.02
CA ALA A 157 6.42 0.88 2.99
C ALA A 157 6.29 1.46 4.39
N VAL A 158 6.40 2.78 4.46
CA VAL A 158 6.07 3.57 5.66
C VAL A 158 5.06 4.64 5.24
N VAL A 159 4.00 4.78 6.02
CA VAL A 159 2.96 5.79 5.81
C VAL A 159 2.84 6.66 7.04
N LEU A 160 2.71 7.96 6.85
CA LEU A 160 2.30 8.90 7.87
C LEU A 160 0.83 9.25 7.67
N LEU A 161 0.02 9.07 8.71
CA LEU A 161 -1.36 9.52 8.76
C LEU A 161 -1.50 10.69 9.72
N SER A 162 -2.42 11.60 9.43
CA SER A 162 -2.93 12.60 10.35
C SER A 162 -4.40 12.35 10.65
N GLY A 163 -4.80 12.54 11.89
CA GLY A 163 -6.20 12.42 12.31
C GLY A 163 -6.71 13.71 12.93
N ASP A 164 -8.02 13.91 12.88
CA ASP A 164 -8.68 14.98 13.60
C ASP A 164 -8.74 14.65 15.10
N ASP A 165 -8.41 15.61 15.93
CA ASP A 165 -8.45 15.47 17.41
C ASP A 165 -9.89 15.37 17.98
N GLY A 166 -10.91 15.23 17.13
CA GLY A 166 -12.31 15.13 17.57
C GLY A 166 -12.84 16.37 18.30
N THR A 167 -12.13 17.51 18.22
CA THR A 167 -12.54 18.77 18.85
C THR A 167 -13.39 19.66 17.94
N ALA A 168 -13.68 19.22 16.72
CA ALA A 168 -14.62 19.89 15.84
C ALA A 168 -16.03 19.35 16.10
N ALA A 169 -16.91 20.24 16.65
CA ALA A 169 -18.36 20.09 16.80
C ALA A 169 -18.88 19.39 18.05
N ARG A 170 -18.54 19.89 19.26
CA ARG A 170 -19.65 20.13 20.21
C ARG A 170 -20.08 21.58 20.06
N GLY A 171 -21.01 21.79 19.14
CA GLY A 171 -21.77 23.03 19.11
C GLY A 171 -22.42 23.27 20.48
N PRO A 172 -22.65 24.53 20.91
CA PRO A 172 -23.31 24.82 22.14
C PRO A 172 -24.76 24.33 22.04
N GLY A 173 -25.00 23.12 22.57
CA GLY A 173 -26.35 22.64 22.83
C GLY A 173 -26.90 23.38 23.99
N ASP A 174 -27.77 24.32 23.71
CA ASP A 174 -28.69 24.97 24.60
C ASP A 174 -29.29 24.00 25.61
N GLY A 175 -29.17 24.35 26.85
CA GLY A 175 -29.75 23.62 27.96
C GLY A 175 -29.97 24.51 29.16
N GLU A 176 -30.43 25.74 28.89
CA GLU A 176 -31.06 26.55 29.91
C GLU A 176 -32.56 26.20 29.95
N VAL A 177 -32.99 25.44 30.93
CA VAL A 177 -34.39 25.50 31.42
C VAL A 177 -34.37 25.27 32.91
N ARG A 178 -34.64 26.35 33.62
CA ARG A 178 -35.38 26.61 34.83
C ARG A 178 -35.53 25.47 35.86
#